data_c6e39bad116613efb439955fe9346597
#
_entry.id   c6e39bad116613efb439955fe9346597
#
_cell.length_a   1.000
_cell.length_b   1.000
_cell.length_c   1.000
_cell.angle_alpha   90.00
_cell.angle_beta   90.00
_cell.angle_gamma   90.00
#
_symmetry.space_group_name_H-M   'P 1'
#
loop_
_entity.id
_entity.type
_entity.pdbx_description
1 polymer ?
#
loop_
_entity_poly.entity_id
_entity_poly.type
_entity_poly.pdbx_seq_one_letter_code
_entity_poly.pdbx_strand_id
1 'polypeptide(L)'
;MKTDTVIKWFMPKEERFHELLDRDTATVVRAARLFAEIAQATSLEERRVKAVELKAVEHDGDQVTREVFEALNRSFITPFDREDIRSLAADLDDIVDDLEGVAQYIVIFELKDSPEGLRQFAAILVNMAEEIDRATNLIWNMKNADAIHAAIVRISELENQGDALYNTVIADLFKDGRSPVEILKWKEVYDGLENACDECKEYTHALGNVVLKNA
;
A
#
# COMPACT_ATOMS: atom_id res chain seq x y z
N MET A 1 -20.96 22.07 10.36
CA MET A 1 -21.00 21.18 9.20
C MET A 1 -21.20 21.87 7.84
N LYS A 2 -21.04 23.19 7.70
CA LYS A 2 -21.18 23.91 6.40
C LYS A 2 -19.96 24.78 6.03
N THR A 3 -18.99 24.93 6.92
CA THR A 3 -17.82 25.82 6.71
C THR A 3 -16.72 25.14 5.92
N ASP A 4 -16.50 23.83 6.13
CA ASP A 4 -15.43 23.06 5.44
C ASP A 4 -15.69 22.91 3.93
N THR A 5 -16.95 22.78 3.51
CA THR A 5 -17.31 22.63 2.09
C THR A 5 -17.05 23.91 1.28
N VAL A 6 -17.16 25.08 1.91
CA VAL A 6 -16.93 26.39 1.25
C VAL A 6 -15.44 26.68 1.11
N ILE A 7 -14.62 26.30 2.11
CA ILE A 7 -13.16 26.47 2.08
C ILE A 7 -12.55 25.61 0.97
N LYS A 8 -12.97 24.35 0.83
CA LYS A 8 -12.50 23.43 -0.22
C LYS A 8 -12.76 23.95 -1.65
N TRP A 9 -13.72 24.83 -1.86
CA TRP A 9 -14.02 25.41 -3.18
C TRP A 9 -13.06 26.55 -3.57
N PHE A 10 -12.36 27.16 -2.61
CA PHE A 10 -11.39 28.23 -2.80
C PHE A 10 -9.92 27.79 -2.74
N MET A 11 -9.64 26.51 -2.43
CA MET A 11 -8.26 26.02 -2.43
C MET A 11 -7.67 26.05 -3.86
N PRO A 12 -6.41 26.46 -4.04
CA PRO A 12 -5.69 26.24 -5.28
C PRO A 12 -5.79 24.77 -5.69
N LYS A 13 -5.98 24.50 -6.98
CA LYS A 13 -6.21 23.12 -7.47
C LYS A 13 -5.04 22.20 -7.14
N GLU A 14 -3.84 22.73 -7.14
CA GLU A 14 -2.61 22.04 -6.77
C GLU A 14 -2.66 21.56 -5.31
N GLU A 15 -3.03 22.43 -4.37
CA GLU A 15 -3.17 22.09 -2.94
C GLU A 15 -4.21 20.98 -2.71
N ARG A 16 -5.27 20.95 -3.52
CA ARG A 16 -6.29 19.91 -3.41
C ARG A 16 -5.77 18.52 -3.78
N PHE A 17 -5.01 18.38 -4.87
CA PHE A 17 -4.43 17.09 -5.25
C PHE A 17 -3.34 16.66 -4.26
N HIS A 18 -2.59 17.64 -3.73
CA HIS A 18 -1.63 17.39 -2.66
C HIS A 18 -2.33 16.78 -1.43
N GLU A 19 -3.36 17.46 -0.89
CA GLU A 19 -4.12 16.94 0.26
C GLU A 19 -4.70 15.54 0.02
N LEU A 20 -5.17 15.27 -1.19
CA LEU A 20 -5.75 13.96 -1.53
C LEU A 20 -4.69 12.86 -1.56
N LEU A 21 -3.56 13.06 -2.24
CA LEU A 21 -2.50 12.08 -2.32
C LEU A 21 -1.81 11.85 -0.95
N ASP A 22 -1.67 12.90 -0.12
CA ASP A 22 -1.16 12.75 1.25
C ASP A 22 -2.09 11.90 2.13
N ARG A 23 -3.40 12.07 1.96
CA ARG A 23 -4.39 11.24 2.67
C ARG A 23 -4.33 9.79 2.20
N ASP A 24 -4.10 9.60 0.92
CA ASP A 24 -4.04 8.28 0.29
C ASP A 24 -2.82 7.50 0.76
N THR A 25 -1.64 8.09 0.68
CA THR A 25 -0.41 7.46 1.20
C THR A 25 -0.46 7.20 2.70
N ALA A 26 -1.07 8.11 3.49
CA ALA A 26 -1.30 7.89 4.91
C ALA A 26 -2.21 6.68 5.17
N THR A 27 -3.16 6.39 4.25
CA THR A 27 -4.00 5.19 4.32
C THR A 27 -3.18 3.93 4.10
N VAL A 28 -2.29 3.91 3.10
CA VAL A 28 -1.36 2.79 2.86
C VAL A 28 -0.48 2.52 4.08
N VAL A 29 0.10 3.56 4.69
CA VAL A 29 0.91 3.41 5.91
C VAL A 29 0.09 2.84 7.08
N ARG A 30 -1.16 3.28 7.25
CA ARG A 30 -2.06 2.74 8.28
C ARG A 30 -2.38 1.26 8.02
N ALA A 31 -2.68 0.90 6.76
CA ALA A 31 -2.98 -0.47 6.35
C ALA A 31 -1.78 -1.40 6.62
N ALA A 32 -0.59 -1.03 6.19
CA ALA A 32 0.63 -1.80 6.41
C ALA A 32 0.93 -2.01 7.91
N ARG A 33 0.76 -0.98 8.74
CA ARG A 33 0.95 -1.08 10.19
C ARG A 33 -0.10 -1.98 10.86
N LEU A 34 -1.37 -1.87 10.48
CA LEU A 34 -2.42 -2.78 10.97
C LEU A 34 -2.15 -4.22 10.53
N PHE A 35 -1.70 -4.43 9.30
CA PHE A 35 -1.29 -5.76 8.85
C PHE A 35 -0.12 -6.31 9.68
N ALA A 36 0.86 -5.48 10.03
CA ALA A 36 1.96 -5.89 10.92
C ALA A 36 1.47 -6.26 12.33
N GLU A 37 0.42 -5.60 12.85
CA GLU A 37 -0.23 -6.00 14.10
C GLU A 37 -0.94 -7.36 13.94
N ILE A 38 -1.62 -7.61 12.81
CA ILE A 38 -2.24 -8.93 12.50
C ILE A 38 -1.17 -10.02 12.44
N ALA A 39 -0.04 -9.75 11.80
CA ALA A 39 1.08 -10.68 11.69
C ALA A 39 1.72 -11.02 13.05
N GLN A 40 1.67 -10.10 14.01
CA GLN A 40 2.19 -10.27 15.37
C GLN A 40 1.16 -10.83 16.36
N ALA A 41 -0.13 -10.78 16.03
CA ALA A 41 -1.20 -11.18 16.92
C ALA A 41 -1.07 -12.65 17.37
N THR A 42 -1.33 -12.90 18.65
CA THR A 42 -1.14 -14.20 19.30
C THR A 42 -2.42 -15.05 19.33
N SER A 43 -3.56 -14.49 18.94
CA SER A 43 -4.83 -15.18 18.90
C SER A 43 -5.63 -14.89 17.64
N LEU A 44 -6.46 -15.84 17.22
CA LEU A 44 -7.35 -15.65 16.08
C LEU A 44 -8.37 -14.53 16.32
N GLU A 45 -8.81 -14.36 17.57
CA GLU A 45 -9.77 -13.29 17.90
C GLU A 45 -9.15 -11.90 17.73
N GLU A 46 -7.92 -11.73 18.17
CA GLU A 46 -7.17 -10.48 17.95
C GLU A 46 -7.00 -10.19 16.46
N ARG A 47 -6.67 -11.22 15.65
CA ARG A 47 -6.58 -11.08 14.18
C ARG A 47 -7.90 -10.66 13.55
N ARG A 48 -9.04 -11.24 14.00
CA ARG A 48 -10.38 -10.86 13.53
C ARG A 48 -10.68 -9.39 13.81
N VAL A 49 -10.40 -8.92 15.03
CA VAL A 49 -10.60 -7.51 15.38
C VAL A 49 -9.76 -6.61 14.50
N LYS A 50 -8.48 -6.92 14.32
CA LYS A 50 -7.57 -6.13 13.48
C LYS A 50 -7.92 -6.18 11.99
N ALA A 51 -8.40 -7.31 11.48
CA ALA A 51 -8.87 -7.41 10.10
C ALA A 51 -10.12 -6.54 9.85
N VAL A 52 -11.01 -6.40 10.83
CA VAL A 52 -12.14 -5.46 10.74
C VAL A 52 -11.66 -4.00 10.74
N GLU A 53 -10.64 -3.67 11.56
CA GLU A 53 -10.02 -2.34 11.54
C GLU A 53 -9.35 -2.06 10.18
N LEU A 54 -8.65 -3.05 9.60
CA LEU A 54 -8.02 -2.93 8.29
C LEU A 54 -9.05 -2.75 7.18
N LYS A 55 -10.18 -3.48 7.21
CA LYS A 55 -11.29 -3.28 6.27
C LYS A 55 -11.88 -1.87 6.33
N ALA A 56 -11.91 -1.26 7.51
CA ALA A 56 -12.34 0.13 7.63
C ALA A 56 -11.31 1.10 7.01
N VAL A 57 -10.02 0.78 7.08
CA VAL A 57 -8.94 1.56 6.44
C VAL A 57 -9.02 1.46 4.92
N GLU A 58 -9.28 0.27 4.36
CA GLU A 58 -9.50 0.08 2.93
C GLU A 58 -10.70 0.91 2.45
N HIS A 59 -11.82 0.88 3.14
CA HIS A 59 -12.97 1.74 2.79
C HIS A 59 -12.65 3.25 2.83
N ASP A 60 -11.79 3.68 3.77
CA ASP A 60 -11.30 5.07 3.81
C ASP A 60 -10.45 5.37 2.56
N GLY A 61 -9.55 4.44 2.14
CA GLY A 61 -8.71 4.54 0.93
C GLY A 61 -9.55 4.64 -0.34
N ASP A 62 -10.43 3.67 -0.54
CA ASP A 62 -11.42 3.61 -1.58
C ASP A 62 -12.19 4.96 -1.76
N GLN A 63 -12.52 5.60 -0.63
CA GLN A 63 -13.17 6.91 -0.68
C GLN A 63 -12.21 8.01 -1.16
N VAL A 64 -10.94 7.97 -0.76
CA VAL A 64 -9.93 8.94 -1.20
C VAL A 64 -9.65 8.79 -2.70
N THR A 65 -9.47 7.56 -3.19
CA THR A 65 -9.27 7.25 -4.61
C THR A 65 -10.44 7.76 -5.46
N ARG A 66 -11.69 7.57 -5.03
CA ARG A 66 -12.87 8.14 -5.66
C ARG A 66 -12.83 9.68 -5.66
N GLU A 67 -12.42 10.31 -4.56
CA GLU A 67 -12.28 11.77 -4.49
C GLU A 67 -11.21 12.30 -5.46
N VAL A 68 -10.10 11.58 -5.65
CA VAL A 68 -9.07 11.90 -6.66
C VAL A 68 -9.66 11.82 -8.06
N PHE A 69 -10.36 10.74 -8.41
CA PHE A 69 -10.97 10.58 -9.73
C PHE A 69 -12.06 11.63 -10.01
N GLU A 70 -12.87 11.98 -9.02
CA GLU A 70 -13.83 13.08 -9.15
C GLU A 70 -13.14 14.43 -9.32
N ALA A 71 -12.03 14.67 -8.59
CA ALA A 71 -11.25 15.89 -8.73
C ALA A 71 -10.66 16.01 -10.13
N LEU A 72 -10.11 14.90 -10.68
CA LEU A 72 -9.65 14.82 -12.06
C LEU A 72 -10.78 15.17 -13.05
N ASN A 73 -11.95 14.55 -12.92
CA ASN A 73 -13.09 14.77 -13.82
C ASN A 73 -13.61 16.23 -13.81
N ARG A 74 -13.50 16.91 -12.68
CA ARG A 74 -13.97 18.31 -12.50
C ARG A 74 -12.88 19.35 -12.79
N SER A 75 -11.61 18.96 -12.92
CA SER A 75 -10.50 19.88 -13.13
C SER A 75 -10.10 19.92 -14.59
N PHE A 76 -10.01 21.11 -15.17
CA PHE A 76 -9.49 21.31 -16.53
C PHE A 76 -7.96 21.39 -16.54
N ILE A 77 -7.34 21.89 -15.47
CA ILE A 77 -5.89 22.00 -15.26
C ILE A 77 -5.53 21.20 -14.03
N THR A 78 -4.50 20.35 -14.12
CA THR A 78 -3.96 19.52 -13.05
C THR A 78 -2.47 19.84 -12.82
N PRO A 79 -1.93 19.61 -11.61
CA PRO A 79 -0.50 19.88 -11.31
C PRO A 79 0.46 19.00 -12.11
N PHE A 80 0.07 17.76 -12.36
CA PHE A 80 0.80 16.78 -13.16
C PHE A 80 -0.11 16.24 -14.27
N ASP A 81 0.43 15.41 -15.13
CA ASP A 81 -0.34 14.68 -16.14
C ASP A 81 -1.48 13.91 -15.44
N ARG A 82 -2.67 13.97 -16.04
CA ARG A 82 -3.89 13.39 -15.46
C ARG A 82 -3.80 11.87 -15.30
N GLU A 83 -3.17 11.21 -16.27
CA GLU A 83 -2.99 9.76 -16.24
C GLU A 83 -1.98 9.37 -15.16
N ASP A 84 -0.92 10.17 -14.93
CA ASP A 84 0.02 9.92 -13.85
C ASP A 84 -0.66 10.05 -12.47
N ILE A 85 -1.47 11.09 -12.25
CA ILE A 85 -2.25 11.23 -11.00
C ILE A 85 -3.22 10.06 -10.82
N ARG A 86 -3.85 9.63 -11.92
CA ARG A 86 -4.78 8.50 -11.90
C ARG A 86 -4.07 7.20 -11.52
N SER A 87 -2.90 6.93 -12.13
CA SER A 87 -2.10 5.76 -11.79
C SER A 87 -1.66 5.79 -10.33
N LEU A 88 -1.10 6.92 -9.86
CA LEU A 88 -0.70 7.05 -8.46
C LEU A 88 -1.83 6.67 -7.48
N ALA A 89 -3.05 7.16 -7.72
CA ALA A 89 -4.17 6.85 -6.83
C ALA A 89 -4.67 5.39 -6.97
N ALA A 90 -4.63 4.81 -8.18
CA ALA A 90 -5.03 3.43 -8.39
C ALA A 90 -4.04 2.44 -7.74
N ASP A 91 -2.74 2.66 -7.96
CA ASP A 91 -1.70 1.79 -7.39
C ASP A 91 -1.70 1.83 -5.84
N LEU A 92 -2.02 2.98 -5.22
CA LEU A 92 -2.17 3.08 -3.75
C LEU A 92 -3.37 2.29 -3.24
N ASP A 93 -4.49 2.29 -3.97
CA ASP A 93 -5.69 1.52 -3.69
C ASP A 93 -5.40 0.00 -3.76
N ASP A 94 -4.73 -0.45 -4.83
CA ASP A 94 -4.37 -1.85 -5.07
C ASP A 94 -3.49 -2.40 -3.93
N ILE A 95 -2.52 -1.60 -3.41
CA ILE A 95 -1.69 -2.00 -2.25
C ILE A 95 -2.55 -2.26 -0.99
N VAL A 96 -3.52 -1.40 -0.72
CA VAL A 96 -4.38 -1.54 0.46
C VAL A 96 -5.33 -2.72 0.31
N ASP A 97 -5.86 -2.93 -0.89
CA ASP A 97 -6.74 -4.05 -1.22
C ASP A 97 -6.03 -5.39 -1.05
N ASP A 98 -4.78 -5.51 -1.51
CA ASP A 98 -3.97 -6.72 -1.32
C ASP A 98 -3.73 -7.02 0.17
N LEU A 99 -3.37 -6.01 0.97
CA LEU A 99 -3.19 -6.18 2.41
C LEU A 99 -4.48 -6.61 3.12
N GLU A 100 -5.61 -6.03 2.73
CA GLU A 100 -6.94 -6.41 3.26
C GLU A 100 -7.30 -7.84 2.86
N GLY A 101 -7.10 -8.20 1.59
CA GLY A 101 -7.35 -9.55 1.07
C GLY A 101 -6.55 -10.61 1.82
N VAL A 102 -5.26 -10.37 2.06
CA VAL A 102 -4.41 -11.28 2.85
C VAL A 102 -4.90 -11.39 4.30
N ALA A 103 -5.29 -10.28 4.93
CA ALA A 103 -5.83 -10.30 6.28
C ALA A 103 -7.13 -11.13 6.35
N GLN A 104 -7.98 -11.04 5.33
CA GLN A 104 -9.19 -11.88 5.21
C GLN A 104 -8.83 -13.37 5.06
N TYR A 105 -7.82 -13.73 4.24
CA TYR A 105 -7.38 -15.12 4.14
C TYR A 105 -6.91 -15.67 5.49
N ILE A 106 -6.15 -14.90 6.28
CA ILE A 106 -5.71 -15.30 7.61
C ILE A 106 -6.91 -15.63 8.52
N VAL A 107 -7.97 -14.82 8.45
CA VAL A 107 -9.20 -15.00 9.25
C VAL A 107 -10.05 -16.15 8.73
N ILE A 108 -10.32 -16.22 7.43
CA ILE A 108 -11.18 -17.24 6.79
C ILE A 108 -10.57 -18.63 6.92
N PHE A 109 -9.25 -18.74 6.77
CA PHE A 109 -8.53 -20.00 6.92
C PHE A 109 -8.28 -20.39 8.37
N GLU A 110 -8.64 -19.52 9.33
CA GLU A 110 -8.43 -19.69 10.77
C GLU A 110 -6.95 -19.98 11.11
N LEU A 111 -6.04 -19.26 10.45
CA LEU A 111 -4.61 -19.41 10.71
C LEU A 111 -4.25 -18.86 12.08
N LYS A 112 -3.76 -19.73 12.96
CA LYS A 112 -3.42 -19.38 14.36
C LYS A 112 -1.94 -19.07 14.52
N ASP A 113 -1.10 -19.66 13.67
CA ASP A 113 0.34 -19.49 13.74
C ASP A 113 0.75 -18.13 13.21
N SER A 114 1.87 -17.63 13.70
CA SER A 114 2.54 -16.43 13.22
C SER A 114 3.98 -16.78 12.85
N PRO A 115 4.18 -17.44 11.69
CA PRO A 115 5.50 -17.80 11.26
C PRO A 115 6.37 -16.58 11.02
N GLU A 116 7.69 -16.77 11.14
CA GLU A 116 8.66 -15.68 10.99
C GLU A 116 8.54 -14.99 9.63
N GLY A 117 8.32 -15.76 8.56
CA GLY A 117 8.14 -15.21 7.21
C GLY A 117 6.97 -14.22 7.11
N LEU A 118 5.83 -14.49 7.78
CA LEU A 118 4.71 -13.55 7.83
C LEU A 118 5.11 -12.22 8.47
N ARG A 119 5.83 -12.26 9.60
CA ARG A 119 6.30 -11.05 10.29
C ARG A 119 7.34 -10.28 9.49
N GLN A 120 8.21 -10.99 8.77
CA GLN A 120 9.22 -10.37 7.92
C GLN A 120 8.59 -9.67 6.72
N PHE A 121 7.60 -10.29 6.05
CA PHE A 121 6.83 -9.63 4.99
C PHE A 121 6.13 -8.37 5.49
N ALA A 122 5.46 -8.47 6.63
CA ALA A 122 4.78 -7.32 7.22
C ALA A 122 5.75 -6.16 7.51
N ALA A 123 6.97 -6.46 7.97
CA ALA A 123 8.00 -5.44 8.20
C ALA A 123 8.50 -4.82 6.88
N ILE A 124 8.68 -5.60 5.81
CA ILE A 124 9.05 -5.11 4.47
C ILE A 124 7.96 -4.15 3.97
N LEU A 125 6.68 -4.55 4.01
CA LEU A 125 5.55 -3.75 3.54
C LEU A 125 5.38 -2.44 4.32
N VAL A 126 5.61 -2.43 5.65
CA VAL A 126 5.63 -1.17 6.43
C VAL A 126 6.73 -0.24 5.93
N ASN A 127 7.94 -0.76 5.69
CA ASN A 127 9.04 0.06 5.18
C ASN A 127 8.75 0.60 3.77
N MET A 128 8.14 -0.21 2.88
CA MET A 128 7.74 0.23 1.55
C MET A 128 6.67 1.32 1.60
N ALA A 129 5.65 1.15 2.44
CA ALA A 129 4.59 2.14 2.65
C ALA A 129 5.15 3.49 3.16
N GLU A 130 6.10 3.46 4.11
CA GLU A 130 6.75 4.68 4.62
C GLU A 130 7.62 5.36 3.57
N GLU A 131 8.30 4.60 2.70
CA GLU A 131 9.06 5.17 1.57
C GLU A 131 8.15 5.74 0.49
N ILE A 132 7.00 5.11 0.19
CA ILE A 132 5.96 5.61 -0.72
C ILE A 132 5.44 6.95 -0.21
N ASP A 133 5.01 7.02 1.05
CA ASP A 133 4.51 8.24 1.66
C ASP A 133 5.56 9.36 1.60
N ARG A 134 6.80 9.06 1.98
CA ARG A 134 7.91 10.03 1.91
C ARG A 134 8.15 10.54 0.49
N ALA A 135 8.17 9.66 -0.50
CA ALA A 135 8.46 10.02 -1.89
C ALA A 135 7.33 10.86 -2.50
N THR A 136 6.07 10.48 -2.22
CA THR A 136 4.89 11.20 -2.71
C THR A 136 4.83 12.63 -2.15
N ASN A 137 5.19 12.81 -0.89
CA ASN A 137 5.29 14.14 -0.29
C ASN A 137 6.38 15.03 -0.92
N LEU A 138 7.35 14.46 -1.61
CA LEU A 138 8.42 15.19 -2.26
C LEU A 138 8.10 15.65 -3.69
N ILE A 139 7.13 15.04 -4.39
CA ILE A 139 6.85 15.35 -5.81
C ILE A 139 6.37 16.78 -6.07
N TRP A 140 5.86 17.46 -5.06
CA TRP A 140 5.39 18.85 -5.15
C TRP A 140 6.51 19.88 -5.31
N ASN A 141 7.77 19.45 -5.21
CA ASN A 141 8.92 20.31 -5.46
C ASN A 141 10.02 19.51 -6.18
N MET A 142 10.15 19.71 -7.49
CA MET A 142 11.11 18.98 -8.34
C MET A 142 12.58 19.19 -7.98
N LYS A 143 12.91 20.14 -7.09
CA LYS A 143 14.26 20.20 -6.47
C LYS A 143 14.61 18.95 -5.66
N ASN A 144 13.59 18.15 -5.32
CA ASN A 144 13.74 16.91 -4.57
C ASN A 144 13.91 15.67 -5.49
N ALA A 145 14.09 15.83 -6.82
CA ALA A 145 14.15 14.71 -7.76
C ALA A 145 15.15 13.63 -7.36
N ASP A 146 16.33 14.00 -6.87
CA ASP A 146 17.34 13.05 -6.39
C ASP A 146 16.85 12.26 -5.16
N ALA A 147 16.12 12.90 -4.25
CA ALA A 147 15.56 12.25 -3.06
C ALA A 147 14.40 11.31 -3.42
N ILE A 148 13.59 11.68 -4.42
CA ILE A 148 12.53 10.81 -4.96
C ILE A 148 13.18 9.59 -5.63
N HIS A 149 14.20 9.79 -6.45
CA HIS A 149 14.93 8.69 -7.08
C HIS A 149 15.54 7.73 -6.06
N ALA A 150 16.12 8.26 -4.96
CA ALA A 150 16.64 7.43 -3.88
C ALA A 150 15.55 6.59 -3.20
N ALA A 151 14.33 7.12 -3.04
CA ALA A 151 13.20 6.37 -2.51
C ALA A 151 12.74 5.27 -3.48
N ILE A 152 12.66 5.55 -4.79
CA ILE A 152 12.35 4.55 -5.82
C ILE A 152 13.35 3.39 -5.77
N VAL A 153 14.65 3.69 -5.68
CA VAL A 153 15.69 2.66 -5.54
C VAL A 153 15.47 1.85 -4.26
N ARG A 154 15.15 2.52 -3.15
CA ARG A 154 14.92 1.85 -1.87
C ARG A 154 13.71 0.92 -1.89
N ILE A 155 12.61 1.33 -2.52
CA ILE A 155 11.42 0.47 -2.70
C ILE A 155 11.80 -0.76 -3.54
N SER A 156 12.55 -0.59 -4.63
CA SER A 156 13.03 -1.72 -5.45
C SER A 156 13.94 -2.68 -4.66
N GLU A 157 14.78 -2.17 -3.76
CA GLU A 157 15.59 -3.03 -2.88
C GLU A 157 14.73 -3.82 -1.88
N LEU A 158 13.65 -3.22 -1.38
CA LEU A 158 12.71 -3.87 -0.46
C LEU A 158 11.90 -4.95 -1.18
N GLU A 159 11.44 -4.70 -2.41
CA GLU A 159 10.77 -5.70 -3.23
C GLU A 159 11.69 -6.89 -3.51
N ASN A 160 12.95 -6.70 -3.92
CA ASN A 160 13.90 -7.79 -4.07
C ASN A 160 14.13 -8.60 -2.77
N GLN A 161 13.99 -7.97 -1.58
CA GLN A 161 13.99 -8.68 -0.30
C GLN A 161 12.70 -9.50 -0.12
N GLY A 162 11.54 -8.98 -0.55
CA GLY A 162 10.26 -9.69 -0.60
C GLY A 162 10.35 -10.94 -1.45
N ASP A 163 10.86 -10.83 -2.69
CA ASP A 163 11.09 -11.95 -3.61
C ASP A 163 11.97 -13.06 -3.00
N ALA A 164 13.09 -12.68 -2.43
CA ALA A 164 14.00 -13.63 -1.79
C ALA A 164 13.33 -14.32 -0.59
N LEU A 165 12.55 -13.58 0.18
CA LEU A 165 11.77 -14.11 1.29
C LEU A 165 10.67 -15.06 0.79
N TYR A 166 9.91 -14.67 -0.26
CA TYR A 166 8.90 -15.51 -0.89
C TYR A 166 9.46 -16.87 -1.30
N ASN A 167 10.55 -16.87 -2.06
CA ASN A 167 11.20 -18.11 -2.46
C ASN A 167 11.60 -19.00 -1.26
N THR A 168 12.05 -18.39 -0.17
CA THR A 168 12.44 -19.09 1.06
C THR A 168 11.23 -19.71 1.75
N VAL A 169 10.17 -18.93 2.01
CA VAL A 169 8.99 -19.41 2.73
C VAL A 169 8.22 -20.47 1.94
N ILE A 170 8.13 -20.30 0.60
CA ILE A 170 7.52 -21.32 -0.26
C ILE A 170 8.31 -22.63 -0.20
N ALA A 171 9.64 -22.58 -0.31
CA ALA A 171 10.46 -23.78 -0.19
C ALA A 171 10.28 -24.50 1.17
N ASP A 172 10.14 -23.73 2.24
CA ASP A 172 9.96 -24.28 3.60
C ASP A 172 8.58 -24.89 3.82
N LEU A 173 7.52 -24.37 3.15
CA LEU A 173 6.18 -24.99 3.20
C LEU A 173 6.18 -26.46 2.76
N PHE A 174 7.05 -26.83 1.82
CA PHE A 174 7.13 -28.19 1.29
C PHE A 174 8.10 -29.10 2.08
N LYS A 175 8.92 -28.55 2.97
CA LYS A 175 9.89 -29.34 3.76
C LYS A 175 9.32 -29.87 5.08
N ASP A 176 8.39 -29.17 5.70
CA ASP A 176 7.96 -29.38 7.09
C ASP A 176 6.95 -30.52 7.29
N GLY A 177 6.63 -31.31 6.27
CA GLY A 177 5.64 -32.39 6.35
C GLY A 177 4.21 -31.90 6.63
N ARG A 178 3.90 -30.66 6.32
CA ARG A 178 2.55 -30.05 6.45
C ARG A 178 1.54 -30.78 5.56
N SER A 179 0.28 -30.70 5.93
CA SER A 179 -0.79 -31.22 5.09
C SER A 179 -0.93 -30.38 3.79
N PRO A 180 -1.37 -30.99 2.67
CA PRO A 180 -1.61 -30.24 1.44
C PRO A 180 -2.54 -29.02 1.62
N VAL A 181 -3.51 -29.13 2.52
CA VAL A 181 -4.46 -28.02 2.81
C VAL A 181 -3.74 -26.86 3.51
N GLU A 182 -2.84 -27.15 4.47
CA GLU A 182 -2.04 -26.12 5.12
C GLU A 182 -1.08 -25.44 4.14
N ILE A 183 -0.45 -26.22 3.25
CA ILE A 183 0.42 -25.66 2.21
C ILE A 183 -0.37 -24.70 1.32
N LEU A 184 -1.58 -25.08 0.87
CA LEU A 184 -2.42 -24.21 0.05
C LEU A 184 -2.80 -22.93 0.78
N LYS A 185 -3.25 -23.01 2.04
CA LYS A 185 -3.63 -21.84 2.85
C LYS A 185 -2.48 -20.84 3.00
N TRP A 186 -1.30 -21.33 3.37
CA TRP A 186 -0.13 -20.48 3.53
C TRP A 186 0.41 -19.95 2.21
N LYS A 187 0.30 -20.76 1.14
CA LYS A 187 0.67 -20.29 -0.20
C LYS A 187 -0.17 -19.08 -0.62
N GLU A 188 -1.50 -19.15 -0.47
CA GLU A 188 -2.38 -18.01 -0.78
C GLU A 188 -1.99 -16.75 0.02
N VAL A 189 -1.64 -16.89 1.30
CA VAL A 189 -1.17 -15.77 2.12
C VAL A 189 0.13 -15.19 1.58
N TYR A 190 1.10 -16.05 1.27
CA TYR A 190 2.40 -15.55 0.78
C TYR A 190 2.34 -15.01 -0.65
N ASP A 191 1.51 -15.59 -1.52
CA ASP A 191 1.25 -15.05 -2.86
C ASP A 191 0.68 -13.63 -2.77
N GLY A 192 -0.32 -13.40 -1.90
CA GLY A 192 -0.89 -12.06 -1.70
C GLY A 192 0.09 -11.06 -1.07
N LEU A 193 1.04 -11.51 -0.24
CA LEU A 193 2.07 -10.63 0.32
C LEU A 193 3.13 -10.24 -0.70
N GLU A 194 3.48 -11.14 -1.58
CA GLU A 194 4.38 -10.86 -2.71
C GLU A 194 3.71 -9.90 -3.70
N ASN A 195 2.44 -10.13 -4.05
CA ASN A 195 1.67 -9.19 -4.86
C ASN A 195 1.66 -7.78 -4.26
N ALA A 196 1.41 -7.64 -2.96
CA ALA A 196 1.45 -6.33 -2.30
C ALA A 196 2.83 -5.64 -2.37
N CYS A 197 3.94 -6.42 -2.35
CA CYS A 197 5.27 -5.87 -2.58
C CYS A 197 5.46 -5.43 -4.04
N ASP A 198 4.94 -6.20 -4.99
CA ASP A 198 4.97 -5.87 -6.42
C ASP A 198 4.17 -4.60 -6.71
N GLU A 199 2.96 -4.44 -6.15
CA GLU A 199 2.17 -3.21 -6.29
C GLU A 199 2.90 -1.99 -5.73
N CYS A 200 3.59 -2.13 -4.59
CA CYS A 200 4.45 -1.06 -4.07
C CYS A 200 5.56 -0.66 -5.07
N LYS A 201 6.10 -1.61 -5.84
CA LYS A 201 7.09 -1.34 -6.88
C LYS A 201 6.44 -0.73 -8.12
N GLU A 202 5.27 -1.22 -8.57
CA GLU A 202 4.53 -0.64 -9.71
C GLU A 202 4.24 0.85 -9.44
N TYR A 203 3.85 1.24 -8.23
CA TYR A 203 3.70 2.63 -7.83
C TYR A 203 4.93 3.49 -8.17
N THR A 204 6.15 2.94 -8.07
CA THR A 204 7.38 3.68 -8.40
C THR A 204 7.48 4.06 -9.89
N HIS A 205 6.82 3.32 -10.78
CA HIS A 205 6.78 3.63 -12.21
C HIS A 205 5.97 4.90 -12.47
N ALA A 206 4.79 5.03 -11.85
CA ALA A 206 3.98 6.25 -11.93
C ALA A 206 4.73 7.44 -11.32
N LEU A 207 5.36 7.25 -10.16
CA LEU A 207 6.17 8.26 -9.49
C LEU A 207 7.36 8.73 -10.36
N GLY A 208 8.07 7.79 -10.99
CA GLY A 208 9.16 8.05 -11.92
C GLY A 208 8.71 8.86 -13.14
N ASN A 209 7.52 8.56 -13.67
CA ASN A 209 6.93 9.31 -14.79
C ASN A 209 6.65 10.77 -14.40
N VAL A 210 6.09 11.01 -13.20
CA VAL A 210 5.88 12.37 -12.68
C VAL A 210 7.21 13.14 -12.64
N VAL A 211 8.28 12.54 -12.09
CA VAL A 211 9.59 13.18 -12.03
C VAL A 211 10.14 13.44 -13.43
N LEU A 212 10.11 12.44 -14.31
CA LEU A 212 10.66 12.57 -15.68
C LEU A 212 10.02 13.68 -16.50
N LYS A 213 8.69 13.90 -16.33
CA LYS A 213 7.94 14.91 -17.08
C LYS A 213 8.06 16.31 -16.50
N ASN A 214 8.50 16.47 -15.23
CA ASN A 214 8.44 17.75 -14.50
C ASN A 214 9.79 18.23 -13.92
N ALA A 215 10.87 17.42 -13.98
CA ALA A 215 12.22 17.78 -13.52
C ALA A 215 13.06 18.59 -14.54
#